data_f0f8190a00b2a1ad6d9ab11ac259f1a0
#
_entry.id   f0f8190a00b2a1ad6d9ab11ac259f1a0
#
_cell.length_a   1.000
_cell.length_b   1.000
_cell.length_c   1.000
_cell.angle_alpha   90.00
_cell.angle_beta   90.00
_cell.angle_gamma   90.00
#
_symmetry.space_group_name_H-M   'P 1'
#
loop_
_entity.id
_entity.type
_entity.pdbx_description
1 polymer ?
#
loop_
_entity_poly.entity_id
_entity_poly.type
_entity_poly.pdbx_seq_one_letter_code
_entity_poly.pdbx_strand_id
1 'polypeptide(L)'
;MKEEKIPSLTEKIRIFALGGLDEDGKNLFCVEVDESIYVIEAGIKFPDNKESLGIEFIIQDFTYLVENKDRVAGIFITHGHDDVMGALPYLLKQVPCDVYTAPLAVKEVQKMIRQEHITGVRVHSVKRNEKKRIGKRRVVFFPITHAYPGTFGLAIGTDQGYIVYSGEFIEDYDDLDDAYRADFTTISELGNEGVLVLLQESKGAERSGHTSPSHRISPKLLQVLETHENKRVFVSVYTQSVYRIQEIIDCCMASRRKMVFYSKELRDLVGRLKEIGYEVDPSLVIDPADFDNSMKDVVVIISGQGKSLFKTILLFLHYYYHFHWFRLSHHPQHL
;
A
#
# COMPACT_ATOMS: atom_id res chain seq x y z
N MET A 1 -34.75 -45.33 -2.51
CA MET A 1 -34.25 -43.96 -2.40
C MET A 1 -33.22 -43.93 -1.28
N LYS A 2 -31.95 -43.75 -1.59
CA LYS A 2 -30.94 -43.52 -0.57
C LYS A 2 -31.11 -42.06 -0.14
N GLU A 3 -31.40 -41.84 1.14
CA GLU A 3 -31.32 -40.52 1.73
C GLU A 3 -29.86 -40.01 1.55
N GLU A 4 -29.67 -39.03 0.71
CA GLU A 4 -28.42 -38.24 0.70
C GLU A 4 -28.35 -37.56 2.08
N LYS A 5 -27.45 -38.04 2.93
CA LYS A 5 -27.07 -37.36 4.15
C LYS A 5 -26.52 -36.01 3.73
N ILE A 6 -27.28 -34.94 3.94
CA ILE A 6 -26.78 -33.57 3.91
C ILE A 6 -25.63 -33.53 4.93
N PRO A 7 -24.40 -33.24 4.53
CA PRO A 7 -23.30 -33.09 5.49
C PRO A 7 -23.73 -32.04 6.53
N SER A 8 -23.67 -32.38 7.81
CA SER A 8 -23.90 -31.37 8.84
C SER A 8 -22.82 -30.32 8.66
N LEU A 9 -23.19 -29.14 8.22
CA LEU A 9 -22.32 -27.98 8.21
C LEU A 9 -21.87 -27.72 9.65
N THR A 10 -20.69 -28.26 10.01
CA THR A 10 -20.15 -28.16 11.36
C THR A 10 -19.27 -26.90 11.50
N GLU A 11 -18.84 -26.36 10.37
CA GLU A 11 -17.96 -25.18 10.32
C GLU A 11 -18.75 -23.90 10.57
N LYS A 12 -18.29 -23.12 11.55
CA LYS A 12 -18.86 -21.79 11.86
C LYS A 12 -18.01 -20.71 11.24
N ILE A 13 -18.61 -19.89 10.40
CA ILE A 13 -17.95 -18.75 9.75
C ILE A 13 -18.63 -17.48 10.21
N ARG A 14 -17.82 -16.47 10.62
CA ARG A 14 -18.26 -15.09 10.85
C ARG A 14 -17.32 -14.14 10.13
N ILE A 15 -17.90 -13.14 9.50
CA ILE A 15 -17.14 -12.07 8.83
C ILE A 15 -17.68 -10.74 9.33
N PHE A 16 -16.81 -9.89 9.83
CA PHE A 16 -17.18 -8.58 10.36
C PHE A 16 -16.01 -7.61 10.26
N ALA A 17 -16.28 -6.31 10.34
CA ALA A 17 -15.28 -5.26 10.35
C ALA A 17 -15.25 -4.57 11.72
N LEU A 18 -14.08 -4.17 12.16
CA LEU A 18 -13.87 -3.27 13.29
C LEU A 18 -13.65 -1.83 12.81
N GLY A 19 -13.45 -1.61 11.53
CA GLY A 19 -13.36 -0.33 10.84
C GLY A 19 -13.28 -0.51 9.34
N GLY A 20 -13.37 0.59 8.59
CA GLY A 20 -13.29 0.56 7.12
C GLY A 20 -14.62 0.29 6.41
N LEU A 21 -15.76 0.38 7.11
CA LEU A 21 -17.08 0.33 6.50
C LEU A 21 -17.72 1.71 6.52
N ASP A 22 -18.20 2.17 5.37
CA ASP A 22 -18.80 3.49 5.18
C ASP A 22 -17.86 4.64 5.61
N GLU A 23 -16.56 4.41 5.48
CA GLU A 23 -15.52 5.39 5.79
C GLU A 23 -14.24 5.15 4.97
N ASP A 24 -13.44 6.19 4.77
CA ASP A 24 -12.13 6.12 4.11
C ASP A 24 -11.03 5.99 5.17
N GLY A 25 -10.37 4.84 5.22
CA GLY A 25 -9.35 4.48 6.22
C GLY A 25 -9.87 3.63 7.37
N LYS A 26 -9.03 3.37 8.36
CA LYS A 26 -9.27 2.43 9.47
C LYS A 26 -9.64 1.01 9.01
N ASN A 27 -9.09 0.57 7.89
CA ASN A 27 -9.41 -0.76 7.38
C ASN A 27 -8.98 -1.83 8.39
N LEU A 28 -9.93 -2.62 8.86
CA LEU A 28 -9.69 -3.82 9.68
C LEU A 28 -10.90 -4.75 9.59
N PHE A 29 -10.67 -5.90 8.99
CA PHE A 29 -11.66 -6.94 8.80
C PHE A 29 -11.26 -8.20 9.56
N CYS A 30 -12.23 -8.90 10.11
CA CYS A 30 -12.04 -10.17 10.79
C CYS A 30 -12.80 -11.28 10.07
N VAL A 31 -12.10 -12.35 9.76
CA VAL A 31 -12.67 -13.59 9.27
C VAL A 31 -12.46 -14.65 10.34
N GLU A 32 -13.53 -15.11 10.95
CA GLU A 32 -13.49 -16.24 11.87
C GLU A 32 -13.95 -17.51 11.18
N VAL A 33 -13.15 -18.54 11.31
CA VAL A 33 -13.50 -19.90 10.89
C VAL A 33 -13.26 -20.80 12.08
N ASP A 34 -14.34 -21.30 12.68
CA ASP A 34 -14.34 -22.02 13.95
C ASP A 34 -13.64 -21.23 15.07
N GLU A 35 -12.53 -21.78 15.59
CA GLU A 35 -11.75 -21.17 16.67
C GLU A 35 -10.60 -20.26 16.17
N SER A 36 -10.46 -20.04 14.88
CA SER A 36 -9.38 -19.25 14.30
C SER A 36 -9.88 -17.90 13.77
N ILE A 37 -9.20 -16.82 14.13
CA ILE A 37 -9.45 -15.46 13.67
C ILE A 37 -8.32 -15.04 12.72
N TYR A 38 -8.67 -14.62 11.53
CA TYR A 38 -7.77 -14.06 10.52
C TYR A 38 -8.07 -12.58 10.44
N VAL A 39 -7.10 -11.74 10.83
CA VAL A 39 -7.24 -10.28 10.84
C VAL A 39 -6.67 -9.73 9.54
N ILE A 40 -7.46 -8.99 8.81
CA ILE A 40 -7.07 -8.40 7.52
C ILE A 40 -7.05 -6.89 7.70
N GLU A 41 -5.89 -6.29 7.46
CA GLU A 41 -5.52 -4.90 7.67
C GLU A 41 -5.53 -4.45 9.14
N ALA A 42 -4.88 -3.32 9.39
CA ALA A 42 -4.86 -2.61 10.67
C ALA A 42 -4.54 -1.12 10.40
N GLY A 43 -5.43 -0.43 9.71
CA GLY A 43 -5.21 0.92 9.21
C GLY A 43 -5.60 2.02 10.19
N ILE A 44 -5.14 3.24 9.91
CA ILE A 44 -5.61 4.46 10.58
C ILE A 44 -6.54 5.24 9.65
N LYS A 45 -7.27 6.19 10.24
CA LYS A 45 -8.00 7.22 9.53
C LYS A 45 -7.52 8.58 10.00
N PHE A 46 -7.28 9.48 9.06
CA PHE A 46 -7.01 10.88 9.39
C PHE A 46 -8.32 11.62 9.64
N PRO A 47 -8.40 12.44 10.70
CA PRO A 47 -9.63 13.16 11.02
C PRO A 47 -9.95 14.23 9.96
N ASP A 48 -11.22 14.44 9.69
CA ASP A 48 -11.67 15.54 8.85
C ASP A 48 -11.38 16.90 9.52
N ASN A 49 -10.85 17.81 8.74
CA ASN A 49 -10.12 19.01 9.21
C ASN A 49 -10.89 20.03 10.04
N LYS A 50 -12.20 19.90 10.26
CA LYS A 50 -13.01 20.99 10.81
C LYS A 50 -13.30 20.91 12.31
N GLU A 51 -13.16 19.73 12.93
CA GLU A 51 -13.60 19.53 14.32
C GLU A 51 -12.59 18.79 15.22
N SER A 52 -11.39 18.51 14.73
CA SER A 52 -10.47 17.53 15.38
C SER A 52 -9.18 18.18 15.87
N LEU A 53 -9.26 19.32 16.58
CA LEU A 53 -8.08 19.93 17.19
C LEU A 53 -7.41 18.98 18.18
N GLY A 54 -6.14 18.63 17.90
CA GLY A 54 -5.33 17.77 18.77
C GLY A 54 -5.45 16.28 18.48
N ILE A 55 -6.25 15.84 17.50
CA ILE A 55 -6.30 14.45 17.04
C ILE A 55 -5.42 14.32 15.81
N GLU A 56 -4.40 13.44 15.88
CA GLU A 56 -3.52 13.17 14.75
C GLU A 56 -4.10 12.11 13.81
N PHE A 57 -4.67 11.04 14.37
CA PHE A 57 -5.34 9.95 13.63
C PHE A 57 -6.31 9.20 14.54
N ILE A 58 -7.15 8.37 13.93
CA ILE A 58 -8.19 7.57 14.57
C ILE A 58 -7.87 6.10 14.28
N ILE A 59 -8.01 5.25 15.29
CA ILE A 59 -7.85 3.79 15.19
C ILE A 59 -9.15 3.07 15.57
N GLN A 60 -9.18 1.78 15.33
CA GLN A 60 -10.27 0.90 15.72
C GLN A 60 -10.30 0.61 17.22
N ASP A 61 -11.43 0.17 17.74
CA ASP A 61 -11.53 -0.52 19.01
C ASP A 61 -11.11 -1.99 18.86
N PHE A 62 -10.04 -2.37 19.54
CA PHE A 62 -9.49 -3.73 19.48
C PHE A 62 -10.03 -4.66 20.56
N THR A 63 -10.98 -4.24 21.39
CA THR A 63 -11.50 -5.01 22.54
C THR A 63 -11.82 -6.44 22.16
N TYR A 64 -12.54 -6.65 21.05
CA TYR A 64 -12.87 -7.97 20.57
C TYR A 64 -11.64 -8.86 20.31
N LEU A 65 -10.61 -8.32 19.68
CA LEU A 65 -9.38 -9.04 19.37
C LEU A 65 -8.55 -9.30 20.64
N VAL A 66 -8.56 -8.39 21.57
CA VAL A 66 -7.88 -8.53 22.89
C VAL A 66 -8.50 -9.67 23.71
N GLU A 67 -9.84 -9.71 23.76
CA GLU A 67 -10.58 -10.78 24.44
C GLU A 67 -10.40 -12.16 23.79
N ASN A 68 -10.07 -12.19 22.50
CA ASN A 68 -9.91 -13.41 21.71
C ASN A 68 -8.49 -13.62 21.17
N LYS A 69 -7.48 -13.00 21.79
CA LYS A 69 -6.10 -12.96 21.27
C LYS A 69 -5.49 -14.32 20.98
N ASP A 70 -5.80 -15.32 21.80
CA ASP A 70 -5.26 -16.68 21.66
C ASP A 70 -5.84 -17.43 20.43
N ARG A 71 -6.89 -16.89 19.84
CA ARG A 71 -7.54 -17.40 18.63
C ARG A 71 -7.03 -16.73 17.36
N VAL A 72 -6.27 -15.62 17.46
CA VAL A 72 -5.76 -14.89 16.29
C VAL A 72 -4.67 -15.69 15.61
N ALA A 73 -4.96 -16.16 14.41
CA ALA A 73 -4.05 -16.98 13.60
C ALA A 73 -2.97 -16.16 12.89
N GLY A 74 -3.24 -14.88 12.67
CA GLY A 74 -2.30 -13.93 12.06
C GLY A 74 -2.98 -12.67 11.56
N ILE A 75 -2.16 -11.63 11.29
CA ILE A 75 -2.56 -10.36 10.71
C ILE A 75 -1.98 -10.27 9.29
N PHE A 76 -2.81 -9.88 8.33
CA PHE A 76 -2.46 -9.77 6.91
C PHE A 76 -2.52 -8.31 6.50
N ILE A 77 -1.38 -7.73 6.13
CA ILE A 77 -1.23 -6.34 5.67
C ILE A 77 -0.91 -6.37 4.18
N THR A 78 -1.87 -6.03 3.35
CA THR A 78 -1.75 -6.19 1.89
C THR A 78 -0.68 -5.31 1.27
N HIS A 79 -0.44 -4.11 1.82
CA HIS A 79 0.58 -3.17 1.35
C HIS A 79 0.95 -2.14 2.44
N GLY A 80 1.81 -1.17 2.09
CA GLY A 80 2.42 -0.24 3.06
C GLY A 80 1.72 1.13 3.18
N HIS A 81 0.41 1.23 2.97
CA HIS A 81 -0.32 2.47 3.20
C HIS A 81 -0.83 2.61 4.63
N ASP A 82 -1.04 3.85 5.09
CA ASP A 82 -1.43 4.13 6.48
C ASP A 82 -2.85 3.63 6.80
N ASP A 83 -3.74 3.66 5.82
CA ASP A 83 -5.13 3.21 5.92
C ASP A 83 -5.29 1.69 6.05
N VAL A 84 -4.20 0.94 5.82
CA VAL A 84 -4.15 -0.52 5.98
C VAL A 84 -3.14 -1.01 7.03
N MET A 85 -2.11 -0.22 7.40
CA MET A 85 -1.11 -0.67 8.39
C MET A 85 -0.82 0.32 9.52
N GLY A 86 -1.33 1.54 9.47
CA GLY A 86 -0.95 2.58 10.42
C GLY A 86 -1.32 2.28 11.88
N ALA A 87 -2.36 1.50 12.14
CA ALA A 87 -2.76 1.08 13.48
C ALA A 87 -2.08 -0.22 13.96
N LEU A 88 -1.30 -0.88 13.10
CA LEU A 88 -0.65 -2.16 13.41
C LEU A 88 0.17 -2.16 14.71
N PRO A 89 1.01 -1.14 15.03
CA PRO A 89 1.76 -1.15 16.29
C PRO A 89 0.86 -1.09 17.54
N TYR A 90 -0.28 -0.41 17.46
CA TYR A 90 -1.25 -0.33 18.57
C TYR A 90 -1.98 -1.66 18.78
N LEU A 91 -2.32 -2.35 17.69
CA LEU A 91 -2.90 -3.68 17.74
C LEU A 91 -1.91 -4.70 18.28
N LEU A 92 -0.67 -4.74 17.78
CA LEU A 92 0.35 -5.72 18.17
C LEU A 92 0.80 -5.58 19.62
N LYS A 93 0.69 -4.40 20.24
CA LYS A 93 0.92 -4.22 21.69
C LYS A 93 -0.06 -5.01 22.55
N GLN A 94 -1.27 -5.21 22.06
CA GLN A 94 -2.36 -5.86 22.78
C GLN A 94 -2.58 -7.30 22.34
N VAL A 95 -2.33 -7.57 21.04
CA VAL A 95 -2.54 -8.85 20.38
C VAL A 95 -1.27 -9.23 19.59
N PRO A 96 -0.17 -9.64 20.29
CA PRO A 96 1.05 -10.04 19.61
C PRO A 96 0.86 -11.36 18.85
N CYS A 97 1.01 -11.32 17.53
CA CYS A 97 0.89 -12.48 16.64
C CYS A 97 1.72 -12.30 15.36
N ASP A 98 1.80 -13.33 14.54
CA ASP A 98 2.53 -13.28 13.26
C ASP A 98 1.86 -12.31 12.29
N VAL A 99 2.68 -11.51 11.58
CA VAL A 99 2.24 -10.56 10.55
C VAL A 99 2.73 -11.02 9.18
N TYR A 100 1.84 -11.03 8.21
CA TYR A 100 2.12 -11.35 6.81
C TYR A 100 1.92 -10.09 5.97
N THR A 101 2.96 -9.66 5.26
CA THR A 101 2.90 -8.38 4.53
C THR A 101 3.66 -8.39 3.22
N ALA A 102 3.39 -7.39 2.36
CA ALA A 102 4.08 -7.18 1.10
C ALA A 102 5.61 -7.03 1.30
N PRO A 103 6.45 -7.52 0.36
CA PRO A 103 7.90 -7.53 0.52
C PRO A 103 8.50 -6.17 0.89
N LEU A 104 8.06 -5.10 0.22
CA LEU A 104 8.57 -3.75 0.48
C LEU A 104 8.18 -3.21 1.86
N ALA A 105 7.04 -3.65 2.43
CA ALA A 105 6.55 -3.22 3.74
C ALA A 105 7.22 -3.93 4.93
N VAL A 106 7.89 -5.07 4.71
CA VAL A 106 8.49 -5.89 5.79
C VAL A 106 9.38 -5.07 6.72
N LYS A 107 10.32 -4.30 6.18
CA LYS A 107 11.25 -3.49 7.00
C LYS A 107 10.54 -2.35 7.72
N GLU A 108 9.48 -1.82 7.15
CA GLU A 108 8.67 -0.78 7.77
C GLU A 108 7.91 -1.33 8.97
N VAL A 109 7.23 -2.46 8.82
CA VAL A 109 6.59 -3.18 9.92
C VAL A 109 7.61 -3.56 11.01
N GLN A 110 8.78 -4.08 10.63
CA GLN A 110 9.86 -4.39 11.58
C GLN A 110 10.39 -3.15 12.30
N LYS A 111 10.44 -1.99 11.63
CA LYS A 111 10.81 -0.71 12.24
C LYS A 111 9.77 -0.28 13.28
N MET A 112 8.47 -0.36 12.96
CA MET A 112 7.37 -0.07 13.89
C MET A 112 7.45 -0.95 15.13
N ILE A 113 7.64 -2.26 14.96
CA ILE A 113 7.79 -3.23 16.05
C ILE A 113 8.96 -2.86 16.98
N ARG A 114 10.12 -2.51 16.39
CA ARG A 114 11.30 -2.10 17.19
C ARG A 114 11.09 -0.79 17.93
N GLN A 115 10.51 0.22 17.27
CA GLN A 115 10.26 1.53 17.88
C GLN A 115 9.31 1.45 19.08
N GLU A 116 8.34 0.56 19.00
CA GLU A 116 7.33 0.36 20.05
C GLU A 116 7.69 -0.76 21.04
N HIS A 117 8.91 -1.31 20.93
CA HIS A 117 9.43 -2.38 21.81
C HIS A 117 8.52 -3.61 21.89
N ILE A 118 7.84 -3.95 20.79
CA ILE A 118 6.91 -5.08 20.70
C ILE A 118 7.71 -6.39 20.61
N THR A 119 7.29 -7.40 21.35
CA THR A 119 7.92 -8.74 21.38
C THR A 119 6.90 -9.82 21.00
N GLY A 120 7.39 -11.02 20.64
CA GLY A 120 6.53 -12.16 20.32
C GLY A 120 5.89 -12.10 18.94
N VAL A 121 6.37 -11.21 18.04
CA VAL A 121 5.86 -11.01 16.69
C VAL A 121 6.91 -11.40 15.67
N ARG A 122 6.52 -12.20 14.67
CA ARG A 122 7.32 -12.49 13.49
C ARG A 122 6.68 -11.82 12.27
N VAL A 123 7.50 -11.22 11.41
CA VAL A 123 7.06 -10.58 10.17
C VAL A 123 7.47 -11.46 8.99
N HIS A 124 6.47 -11.89 8.24
CA HIS A 124 6.63 -12.74 7.07
C HIS A 124 6.42 -11.93 5.80
N SER A 125 7.38 -12.01 4.88
CA SER A 125 7.23 -11.51 3.52
C SER A 125 6.35 -12.47 2.73
N VAL A 126 5.26 -11.98 2.17
CA VAL A 126 4.38 -12.76 1.28
C VAL A 126 5.02 -12.83 -0.10
N LYS A 127 5.11 -14.06 -0.64
CA LYS A 127 5.60 -14.27 -2.00
C LYS A 127 4.44 -14.31 -2.99
N ARG A 128 4.72 -13.95 -4.22
CA ARG A 128 3.77 -14.04 -5.33
C ARG A 128 3.18 -15.45 -5.42
N ASN A 129 1.85 -15.57 -5.44
CA ASN A 129 1.10 -16.82 -5.51
C ASN A 129 1.42 -17.83 -4.38
N GLU A 130 1.84 -17.34 -3.22
CA GLU A 130 2.13 -18.20 -2.08
C GLU A 130 0.86 -18.87 -1.58
N LYS A 131 0.95 -20.19 -1.35
CA LYS A 131 -0.10 -20.99 -0.72
C LYS A 131 0.46 -21.53 0.58
N LYS A 132 -0.14 -21.17 1.70
CA LYS A 132 0.39 -21.49 3.03
C LYS A 132 -0.72 -21.93 3.99
N ARG A 133 -0.40 -22.84 4.89
CA ARG A 133 -1.28 -23.16 6.01
C ARG A 133 -0.99 -22.19 7.16
N ILE A 134 -2.00 -21.40 7.56
CA ILE A 134 -1.93 -20.47 8.68
C ILE A 134 -3.05 -20.83 9.64
N GLY A 135 -2.69 -21.08 10.89
CA GLY A 135 -3.63 -21.73 11.81
C GLY A 135 -4.10 -23.06 11.25
N LYS A 136 -5.40 -23.25 11.17
CA LYS A 136 -6.00 -24.50 10.66
C LYS A 136 -6.36 -24.44 9.17
N ARG A 137 -6.27 -23.28 8.51
CA ARG A 137 -6.78 -23.09 7.15
C ARG A 137 -5.67 -22.87 6.13
N ARG A 138 -5.96 -23.22 4.88
CA ARG A 138 -5.15 -22.85 3.71
C ARG A 138 -5.41 -21.39 3.39
N VAL A 139 -4.36 -20.60 3.27
CA VAL A 139 -4.43 -19.22 2.79
C VAL A 139 -3.65 -19.15 1.47
N VAL A 140 -4.29 -18.58 0.46
CA VAL A 140 -3.72 -18.34 -0.87
C VAL A 140 -3.54 -16.84 -1.01
N PHE A 141 -2.33 -16.40 -1.30
CA PHE A 141 -2.02 -15.01 -1.61
C PHE A 141 -1.92 -14.86 -3.11
N PHE A 142 -2.55 -13.85 -3.66
CA PHE A 142 -2.50 -13.56 -5.09
C PHE A 142 -2.17 -12.09 -5.32
N PRO A 143 -1.25 -11.78 -6.26
CA PRO A 143 -0.88 -10.40 -6.53
C PRO A 143 -2.02 -9.66 -7.21
N ILE A 144 -2.14 -8.39 -6.85
CA ILE A 144 -3.08 -7.44 -7.43
C ILE A 144 -2.34 -6.19 -7.88
N THR A 145 -2.88 -5.50 -8.87
CA THR A 145 -2.31 -4.23 -9.35
C THR A 145 -2.70 -3.10 -8.41
N HIS A 146 -1.69 -2.42 -7.88
CA HIS A 146 -1.85 -1.27 -6.99
C HIS A 146 -0.65 -0.32 -7.13
N ALA A 147 -0.76 0.92 -6.62
CA ALA A 147 0.35 1.89 -6.64
C ALA A 147 1.56 1.51 -5.76
N TYR A 148 1.41 0.46 -4.94
CA TYR A 148 2.45 -0.09 -4.07
C TYR A 148 2.88 -1.47 -4.57
N PRO A 149 4.18 -1.73 -4.81
CA PRO A 149 4.63 -2.98 -5.42
C PRO A 149 4.50 -4.16 -4.46
N GLY A 150 4.14 -5.31 -5.02
CA GLY A 150 3.96 -6.55 -4.26
C GLY A 150 2.68 -6.59 -3.43
N THR A 151 1.73 -5.69 -3.68
CA THR A 151 0.40 -5.72 -3.08
C THR A 151 -0.31 -7.04 -3.43
N PHE A 152 -1.03 -7.59 -2.49
CA PHE A 152 -1.72 -8.85 -2.65
C PHE A 152 -3.15 -8.82 -2.13
N GLY A 153 -4.02 -9.61 -2.76
CA GLY A 153 -5.25 -10.10 -2.17
C GLY A 153 -5.03 -11.48 -1.53
N LEU A 154 -5.97 -11.94 -0.72
CA LEU A 154 -5.87 -13.24 -0.07
C LEU A 154 -7.19 -14.00 -0.08
N ALA A 155 -7.10 -15.33 -0.10
CA ALA A 155 -8.22 -16.24 -0.02
C ALA A 155 -8.03 -17.23 1.13
N ILE A 156 -8.98 -17.28 2.05
CA ILE A 156 -8.98 -18.18 3.21
C ILE A 156 -9.89 -19.37 2.87
N GLY A 157 -9.31 -20.57 2.82
CA GLY A 157 -10.04 -21.78 2.49
C GLY A 157 -10.92 -22.25 3.64
N THR A 158 -12.17 -22.57 3.33
CA THR A 158 -13.16 -23.17 4.23
C THR A 158 -13.71 -24.45 3.62
N ASP A 159 -14.50 -25.20 4.36
CA ASP A 159 -15.17 -26.40 3.84
C ASP A 159 -16.33 -26.04 2.87
N GLN A 160 -16.71 -24.74 2.82
CA GLN A 160 -17.80 -24.21 2.01
C GLN A 160 -17.31 -23.41 0.79
N GLY A 161 -16.00 -23.26 0.59
CA GLY A 161 -15.38 -22.44 -0.44
C GLY A 161 -14.46 -21.40 0.15
N TYR A 162 -13.88 -20.55 -0.70
CA TYR A 162 -12.97 -19.50 -0.24
C TYR A 162 -13.70 -18.25 0.21
N ILE A 163 -13.18 -17.64 1.27
CA ILE A 163 -13.46 -16.25 1.62
C ILE A 163 -12.31 -15.43 1.02
N VAL A 164 -12.63 -14.59 0.05
CA VAL A 164 -11.65 -13.82 -0.72
C VAL A 164 -11.69 -12.36 -0.32
N TYR A 165 -10.55 -11.79 0.00
CA TYR A 165 -10.35 -10.34 0.16
C TYR A 165 -9.53 -9.83 -1.02
N SER A 166 -10.11 -8.92 -1.82
CA SER A 166 -9.46 -8.41 -3.03
C SER A 166 -8.29 -7.46 -2.71
N GLY A 167 -8.28 -6.83 -1.54
CA GLY A 167 -7.45 -5.65 -1.29
C GLY A 167 -7.94 -4.44 -2.11
N GLU A 168 -7.17 -3.37 -2.06
CA GLU A 168 -7.35 -2.19 -2.91
C GLU A 168 -6.65 -2.42 -4.24
N PHE A 169 -7.37 -2.34 -5.36
CA PHE A 169 -6.83 -2.69 -6.67
C PHE A 169 -7.31 -1.78 -7.79
N ILE A 170 -6.55 -1.76 -8.85
CA ILE A 170 -6.97 -1.28 -10.16
C ILE A 170 -6.75 -2.39 -11.20
N GLU A 171 -7.56 -2.41 -12.26
CA GLU A 171 -7.28 -3.26 -13.40
C GLU A 171 -6.39 -2.50 -14.38
N ASP A 172 -5.12 -2.88 -14.43
CA ASP A 172 -4.14 -2.32 -15.36
C ASP A 172 -3.35 -3.45 -16.02
N TYR A 173 -3.31 -3.43 -17.36
CA TYR A 173 -2.57 -4.39 -18.16
C TYR A 173 -1.26 -3.83 -18.72
N ASP A 174 -0.97 -2.55 -18.47
CA ASP A 174 0.21 -1.82 -18.93
C ASP A 174 1.12 -1.45 -17.74
N ASP A 175 1.51 -2.46 -16.98
CA ASP A 175 2.32 -2.32 -15.76
C ASP A 175 3.75 -1.90 -16.07
N LEU A 176 4.43 -1.28 -15.08
CA LEU A 176 5.86 -0.99 -15.16
C LEU A 176 6.71 -2.26 -15.09
N ASP A 177 6.37 -3.15 -14.17
CA ASP A 177 7.06 -4.43 -13.95
C ASP A 177 6.16 -5.46 -13.26
N ASP A 178 6.68 -6.68 -13.11
CA ASP A 178 5.98 -7.80 -12.49
C ASP A 178 5.57 -7.56 -11.02
N ALA A 179 6.22 -6.63 -10.31
CA ALA A 179 5.88 -6.31 -8.92
C ALA A 179 4.50 -5.63 -8.79
N TYR A 180 3.97 -5.08 -9.89
CA TYR A 180 2.66 -4.42 -9.94
C TYR A 180 1.58 -5.25 -10.64
N ARG A 181 1.97 -6.36 -11.30
CA ARG A 181 1.06 -7.13 -12.16
C ARG A 181 0.17 -8.05 -11.36
N ALA A 182 -1.16 -7.93 -11.54
CA ALA A 182 -2.13 -8.88 -11.03
C ALA A 182 -1.95 -10.26 -11.68
N ASP A 183 -2.31 -11.32 -10.95
CA ASP A 183 -2.35 -12.68 -11.49
C ASP A 183 -3.78 -13.16 -11.66
N PHE A 184 -4.34 -12.88 -12.83
CA PHE A 184 -5.68 -13.31 -13.18
C PHE A 184 -5.82 -14.83 -13.29
N THR A 185 -4.73 -15.57 -13.49
CA THR A 185 -4.75 -17.06 -13.50
C THR A 185 -5.11 -17.57 -12.12
N THR A 186 -4.39 -17.13 -11.08
CA THR A 186 -4.71 -17.54 -9.70
C THR A 186 -6.11 -17.08 -9.28
N ILE A 187 -6.54 -15.87 -9.66
CA ILE A 187 -7.90 -15.38 -9.38
C ILE A 187 -8.94 -16.29 -10.05
N SER A 188 -8.73 -16.68 -11.31
CA SER A 188 -9.63 -17.60 -12.04
C SER A 188 -9.65 -19.00 -11.43
N GLU A 189 -8.51 -19.51 -10.98
CA GLU A 189 -8.41 -20.79 -10.27
C GLU A 189 -9.25 -20.78 -8.99
N LEU A 190 -9.12 -19.73 -8.17
CA LEU A 190 -9.93 -19.55 -6.96
C LEU A 190 -11.42 -19.50 -7.28
N GLY A 191 -11.82 -18.81 -8.36
CA GLY A 191 -13.20 -18.78 -8.83
C GLY A 191 -13.72 -20.19 -9.20
N ASN A 192 -12.88 -20.99 -9.87
CA ASN A 192 -13.23 -22.37 -10.25
C ASN A 192 -13.28 -23.32 -9.05
N GLU A 193 -12.43 -23.12 -8.03
CA GLU A 193 -12.46 -23.91 -6.78
C GLU A 193 -13.69 -23.54 -5.92
N GLY A 194 -14.31 -22.38 -6.13
CA GLY A 194 -15.53 -21.91 -5.47
C GLY A 194 -15.26 -20.82 -4.42
N VAL A 195 -15.92 -19.69 -4.60
CA VAL A 195 -15.87 -18.55 -3.68
C VAL A 195 -17.17 -18.44 -2.91
N LEU A 196 -17.08 -18.54 -1.58
CA LEU A 196 -18.21 -18.38 -0.68
C LEU A 196 -18.57 -16.90 -0.49
N VAL A 197 -17.55 -16.05 -0.27
CA VAL A 197 -17.70 -14.61 -0.05
C VAL A 197 -16.55 -13.87 -0.70
N LEU A 198 -16.87 -12.77 -1.38
CA LEU A 198 -15.89 -11.78 -1.87
C LEU A 198 -16.04 -10.49 -1.05
N LEU A 199 -14.98 -10.12 -0.36
CA LEU A 199 -14.79 -8.80 0.27
C LEU A 199 -14.01 -7.94 -0.70
N GLN A 200 -14.68 -6.98 -1.30
CA GLN A 200 -14.11 -6.15 -2.36
C GLN A 200 -14.16 -4.67 -2.01
N GLU A 201 -13.10 -3.95 -2.37
CA GLU A 201 -13.09 -2.50 -2.33
C GLU A 201 -14.25 -1.93 -3.16
N SER A 202 -14.90 -0.89 -2.63
CA SER A 202 -16.00 -0.20 -3.31
C SER A 202 -15.79 1.32 -3.41
N LYS A 203 -14.57 1.81 -3.14
CA LYS A 203 -14.25 3.24 -3.21
C LYS A 203 -14.50 3.78 -4.61
N GLY A 204 -15.37 4.78 -4.71
CA GLY A 204 -15.76 5.39 -5.99
C GLY A 204 -16.76 4.59 -6.82
N ALA A 205 -17.33 3.50 -6.31
CA ALA A 205 -18.31 2.70 -7.04
C ALA A 205 -19.60 3.46 -7.38
N GLU A 206 -19.90 4.54 -6.62
CA GLU A 206 -21.01 5.45 -6.89
C GLU A 206 -20.75 6.46 -8.02
N ARG A 207 -19.50 6.57 -8.49
CA ARG A 207 -19.13 7.53 -9.53
C ARG A 207 -19.34 6.91 -10.91
N SER A 208 -19.93 7.68 -11.81
CA SER A 208 -20.05 7.27 -13.22
C SER A 208 -18.70 7.31 -13.92
N GLY A 209 -18.49 6.40 -14.89
CA GLY A 209 -17.26 6.31 -15.67
C GLY A 209 -16.37 5.13 -15.22
N HIS A 210 -15.09 5.26 -15.45
CA HIS A 210 -14.11 4.24 -15.09
C HIS A 210 -12.81 4.91 -14.62
N THR A 211 -12.05 4.23 -13.78
CA THR A 211 -10.67 4.62 -13.47
C THR A 211 -9.80 4.25 -14.66
N SER A 212 -9.15 5.23 -15.25
CA SER A 212 -8.19 4.94 -16.31
C SER A 212 -6.91 4.38 -15.70
N PRO A 213 -6.52 3.15 -16.03
CA PRO A 213 -5.39 2.50 -15.43
C PRO A 213 -4.05 3.16 -15.81
N SER A 214 -3.88 3.49 -17.07
CA SER A 214 -2.60 3.93 -17.62
C SER A 214 -2.38 5.44 -17.56
N HIS A 215 -2.52 6.07 -16.41
CA HIS A 215 -2.09 7.47 -16.26
C HIS A 215 -0.57 7.59 -16.19
N ARG A 216 0.14 7.05 -17.18
CA ARG A 216 1.58 7.25 -17.28
C ARG A 216 1.89 8.73 -17.49
N ILE A 217 2.75 9.24 -16.62
CA ILE A 217 3.28 10.61 -16.76
C ILE A 217 4.51 10.64 -17.64
N SER A 218 5.13 9.49 -17.92
CA SER A 218 6.40 9.37 -18.65
C SER A 218 6.42 10.19 -19.95
N PRO A 219 5.43 10.11 -20.85
CA PRO A 219 5.49 10.86 -22.11
C PRO A 219 5.54 12.38 -21.86
N LYS A 220 4.74 12.85 -20.90
CA LYS A 220 4.69 14.28 -20.55
C LYS A 220 5.92 14.73 -19.79
N LEU A 221 6.40 13.91 -18.86
CA LEU A 221 7.61 14.23 -18.09
C LEU A 221 8.83 14.26 -19.00
N LEU A 222 9.02 13.27 -19.87
CA LEU A 222 10.12 13.26 -20.84
C LEU A 222 10.08 14.49 -21.74
N GLN A 223 8.90 14.86 -22.27
CA GLN A 223 8.75 16.12 -23.03
C GLN A 223 9.18 17.34 -22.22
N VAL A 224 8.82 17.42 -20.92
CA VAL A 224 9.23 18.52 -20.05
C VAL A 224 10.75 18.51 -19.86
N LEU A 225 11.35 17.34 -19.64
CA LEU A 225 12.80 17.22 -19.48
C LEU A 225 13.56 17.63 -20.75
N GLU A 226 13.10 17.25 -21.92
CA GLU A 226 13.68 17.63 -23.22
C GLU A 226 13.55 19.13 -23.48
N THR A 227 12.36 19.70 -23.30
CA THR A 227 12.13 21.12 -23.59
C THR A 227 12.77 22.08 -22.59
N HIS A 228 13.19 21.57 -21.43
CA HIS A 228 13.82 22.36 -20.37
C HIS A 228 15.25 21.89 -20.07
N GLU A 229 16.01 21.58 -21.10
CA GLU A 229 17.46 21.37 -20.98
C GLU A 229 18.14 22.53 -20.26
N ASN A 230 19.17 22.23 -19.47
CA ASN A 230 19.89 23.18 -18.66
C ASN A 230 19.06 23.95 -17.60
N LYS A 231 17.86 23.45 -17.28
CA LYS A 231 17.02 23.98 -16.21
C LYS A 231 16.83 22.94 -15.10
N ARG A 232 16.49 23.42 -13.93
CA ARG A 232 16.02 22.57 -12.83
C ARG A 232 14.54 22.30 -13.03
N VAL A 233 14.14 21.04 -12.82
CA VAL A 233 12.74 20.61 -12.85
C VAL A 233 12.36 20.13 -11.45
N PHE A 234 11.25 20.61 -10.92
CA PHE A 234 10.73 20.21 -9.63
C PHE A 234 9.51 19.35 -9.84
N VAL A 235 9.52 18.16 -9.24
CA VAL A 235 8.41 17.20 -9.29
C VAL A 235 7.95 16.93 -7.88
N SER A 236 6.67 17.12 -7.62
CA SER A 236 6.05 16.76 -6.35
C SER A 236 5.23 15.49 -6.51
N VAL A 237 5.36 14.57 -5.56
CA VAL A 237 4.68 13.27 -5.57
C VAL A 237 4.35 12.83 -4.15
N TYR A 238 3.24 12.10 -3.96
CA TYR A 238 2.95 11.47 -2.69
C TYR A 238 3.91 10.31 -2.43
N THR A 239 4.47 10.21 -1.21
CA THR A 239 5.42 9.15 -0.84
C THR A 239 4.83 7.76 -0.98
N GLN A 240 3.52 7.63 -0.79
CA GLN A 240 2.80 6.36 -0.93
C GLN A 240 2.63 5.90 -2.39
N SER A 241 2.77 6.80 -3.36
CA SER A 241 2.66 6.46 -4.79
C SER A 241 3.99 5.93 -5.34
N VAL A 242 4.37 4.73 -4.92
CA VAL A 242 5.67 4.12 -5.27
C VAL A 242 5.80 3.92 -6.77
N TYR A 243 4.74 3.46 -7.43
CA TYR A 243 4.68 3.33 -8.89
C TYR A 243 5.07 4.65 -9.58
N ARG A 244 4.52 5.77 -9.11
CA ARG A 244 4.78 7.09 -9.71
C ARG A 244 6.21 7.57 -9.43
N ILE A 245 6.74 7.24 -8.26
CA ILE A 245 8.13 7.54 -7.90
C ILE A 245 9.10 6.79 -8.83
N GLN A 246 8.86 5.50 -9.07
CA GLN A 246 9.67 4.73 -10.01
C GLN A 246 9.58 5.29 -11.43
N GLU A 247 8.38 5.61 -11.91
CA GLU A 247 8.19 6.21 -13.24
C GLU A 247 8.97 7.53 -13.41
N ILE A 248 9.01 8.38 -12.37
CA ILE A 248 9.80 9.62 -12.38
C ILE A 248 11.30 9.30 -12.44
N ILE A 249 11.75 8.34 -11.66
CA ILE A 249 13.16 7.91 -11.64
C ILE A 249 13.55 7.35 -13.01
N ASP A 250 12.72 6.50 -13.62
CA ASP A 250 12.94 5.93 -14.95
C ASP A 250 13.08 7.02 -16.02
N CYS A 251 12.23 8.04 -15.98
CA CYS A 251 12.37 9.20 -16.88
C CYS A 251 13.69 9.95 -16.66
N CYS A 252 14.12 10.11 -15.42
CA CYS A 252 15.42 10.75 -15.13
C CYS A 252 16.58 9.90 -15.63
N MET A 253 16.53 8.58 -15.45
CA MET A 253 17.56 7.67 -15.95
C MET A 253 17.59 7.65 -17.49
N ALA A 254 16.44 7.58 -18.14
CA ALA A 254 16.32 7.59 -19.60
C ALA A 254 16.86 8.87 -20.22
N SER A 255 16.60 10.02 -19.61
CA SER A 255 17.11 11.32 -20.05
C SER A 255 18.52 11.65 -19.52
N ARG A 256 19.13 10.75 -18.74
CA ARG A 256 20.43 10.92 -18.04
C ARG A 256 20.52 12.18 -17.20
N ARG A 257 19.38 12.65 -16.68
CA ARG A 257 19.33 13.80 -15.80
C ARG A 257 19.63 13.40 -14.36
N LYS A 258 20.43 14.21 -13.69
CA LYS A 258 20.69 14.05 -12.26
C LYS A 258 19.43 14.30 -11.46
N MET A 259 19.29 13.61 -10.32
CA MET A 259 18.11 13.70 -9.46
C MET A 259 18.50 13.91 -8.00
N VAL A 260 17.67 14.65 -7.29
CA VAL A 260 17.77 14.90 -5.84
C VAL A 260 16.50 14.37 -5.19
N PHE A 261 16.62 13.45 -4.25
CA PHE A 261 15.52 13.02 -3.39
C PHE A 261 15.46 13.90 -2.14
N TYR A 262 14.60 14.92 -2.16
CA TYR A 262 14.66 15.99 -1.16
C TYR A 262 14.29 15.57 0.25
N SER A 263 13.21 14.78 0.44
CA SER A 263 12.80 14.32 1.76
C SER A 263 13.56 13.07 2.21
N LYS A 264 13.74 12.92 3.52
CA LYS A 264 14.38 11.73 4.10
C LYS A 264 13.55 10.47 3.84
N GLU A 265 12.24 10.58 3.98
CA GLU A 265 11.29 9.48 3.75
C GLU A 265 11.41 8.94 2.33
N LEU A 266 11.55 9.83 1.34
CA LEU A 266 11.75 9.44 -0.05
C LEU A 266 13.08 8.72 -0.26
N ARG A 267 14.17 9.21 0.36
CA ARG A 267 15.48 8.53 0.28
C ARG A 267 15.44 7.15 0.91
N ASP A 268 14.80 7.03 2.08
CA ASP A 268 14.62 5.75 2.77
C ASP A 268 13.78 4.78 1.91
N LEU A 269 12.72 5.26 1.25
CA LEU A 269 11.90 4.47 0.33
C LEU A 269 12.71 4.01 -0.88
N VAL A 270 13.36 4.94 -1.59
CA VAL A 270 14.18 4.62 -2.79
C VAL A 270 15.30 3.63 -2.43
N GLY A 271 15.93 3.80 -1.26
CA GLY A 271 16.93 2.84 -0.77
C GLY A 271 16.38 1.42 -0.54
N ARG A 272 15.08 1.27 -0.30
CA ARG A 272 14.41 -0.02 -0.13
C ARG A 272 13.95 -0.65 -1.44
N LEU A 273 13.79 0.11 -2.52
CA LEU A 273 13.33 -0.42 -3.81
C LEU A 273 14.24 -1.53 -4.37
N LYS A 274 15.52 -1.51 -4.01
CA LYS A 274 16.46 -2.61 -4.33
C LYS A 274 16.05 -3.96 -3.76
N GLU A 275 15.23 -4.00 -2.71
CA GLU A 275 14.74 -5.25 -2.10
C GLU A 275 13.73 -5.97 -2.99
N ILE A 276 13.11 -5.23 -3.89
CA ILE A 276 12.20 -5.75 -4.91
C ILE A 276 12.85 -5.79 -6.31
N GLY A 277 14.19 -5.64 -6.38
CA GLY A 277 14.94 -5.73 -7.62
C GLY A 277 15.01 -4.44 -8.45
N TYR A 278 14.54 -3.31 -7.91
CA TYR A 278 14.62 -2.03 -8.61
C TYR A 278 15.90 -1.28 -8.20
N GLU A 279 16.72 -0.96 -9.20
CA GLU A 279 17.99 -0.27 -8.99
C GLU A 279 17.97 1.12 -9.62
N VAL A 280 18.50 2.09 -8.88
CA VAL A 280 18.71 3.47 -9.34
C VAL A 280 20.18 3.67 -9.63
N ASP A 281 20.52 4.23 -10.79
CA ASP A 281 21.91 4.54 -11.12
C ASP A 281 22.49 5.57 -10.12
N PRO A 282 23.46 5.16 -9.27
CA PRO A 282 23.99 6.04 -8.23
C PRO A 282 24.70 7.28 -8.81
N SER A 283 25.22 7.19 -10.04
CA SER A 283 25.92 8.31 -10.70
C SER A 283 24.98 9.47 -11.04
N LEU A 284 23.67 9.21 -11.08
CA LEU A 284 22.64 10.24 -11.35
C LEU A 284 22.03 10.81 -10.06
N VAL A 285 22.35 10.27 -8.89
CA VAL A 285 21.81 10.75 -7.61
C VAL A 285 22.73 11.76 -6.98
N ILE A 286 22.21 12.92 -6.62
CA ILE A 286 22.88 13.98 -5.86
C ILE A 286 22.38 13.95 -4.42
N ASP A 287 23.29 13.95 -3.44
CA ASP A 287 22.89 14.13 -2.04
C ASP A 287 22.27 15.52 -1.85
N PRO A 288 21.15 15.66 -1.15
CA PRO A 288 20.57 16.98 -0.86
C PRO A 288 21.52 17.98 -0.20
N ALA A 289 22.52 17.50 0.55
CA ALA A 289 23.54 18.36 1.15
C ALA A 289 24.50 18.99 0.12
N ASP A 290 24.70 18.31 -1.01
CA ASP A 290 25.56 18.76 -2.11
C ASP A 290 24.77 19.52 -3.17
N PHE A 291 23.45 19.61 -3.03
CA PHE A 291 22.59 20.31 -3.98
C PHE A 291 22.66 21.82 -3.77
N ASP A 292 23.03 22.51 -4.82
CA ASP A 292 23.21 23.95 -4.81
C ASP A 292 22.36 24.63 -5.90
N ASN A 293 22.02 25.91 -5.66
CA ASN A 293 21.19 26.73 -6.52
C ASN A 293 21.80 27.04 -7.89
N SER A 294 23.09 26.88 -8.07
CA SER A 294 23.76 27.08 -9.37
C SER A 294 23.60 25.87 -10.29
N MET A 295 23.32 24.70 -9.75
CA MET A 295 23.18 23.47 -10.52
C MET A 295 22.05 23.58 -11.52
N LYS A 296 22.32 23.18 -12.74
CA LYS A 296 21.37 23.09 -13.85
C LYS A 296 21.23 21.64 -14.24
N ASP A 297 20.20 21.35 -15.00
CA ASP A 297 19.95 20.01 -15.53
C ASP A 297 19.72 18.94 -14.45
N VAL A 298 19.00 19.33 -13.40
CA VAL A 298 18.69 18.49 -12.24
C VAL A 298 17.18 18.40 -12.06
N VAL A 299 16.70 17.22 -11.70
CA VAL A 299 15.32 16.97 -11.26
C VAL A 299 15.30 16.87 -9.73
N VAL A 300 14.57 17.74 -9.08
CA VAL A 300 14.36 17.69 -7.62
C VAL A 300 13.02 17.06 -7.33
N ILE A 301 13.04 15.90 -6.70
CA ILE A 301 11.83 15.14 -6.36
C ILE A 301 11.47 15.43 -4.91
N ILE A 302 10.30 16.03 -4.71
CA ILE A 302 9.79 16.43 -3.40
C ILE A 302 8.61 15.51 -3.07
N SER A 303 8.69 14.83 -1.94
CA SER A 303 7.60 13.94 -1.50
C SER A 303 7.13 14.26 -0.09
N GLY A 304 5.93 13.79 0.21
CA GLY A 304 5.29 13.90 1.51
C GLY A 304 3.91 13.27 1.45
N GLN A 305 3.19 13.32 2.57
CA GLN A 305 1.82 12.84 2.69
C GLN A 305 0.88 13.99 3.04
N GLY A 306 -0.28 14.07 2.38
CA GLY A 306 -1.30 15.06 2.68
C GLY A 306 -0.73 16.47 2.85
N LYS A 307 -1.00 17.10 3.99
CA LYS A 307 -0.53 18.46 4.30
C LYS A 307 0.98 18.61 4.40
N SER A 308 1.72 17.54 4.75
CA SER A 308 3.18 17.61 4.88
C SER A 308 3.85 17.83 3.53
N LEU A 309 3.30 17.30 2.44
CA LEU A 309 3.78 17.58 1.09
C LEU A 309 3.71 19.08 0.78
N PHE A 310 2.56 19.71 1.03
CA PHE A 310 2.39 21.15 0.81
C PHE A 310 3.33 22.00 1.67
N LYS A 311 3.51 21.60 2.95
CA LYS A 311 4.44 22.27 3.85
C LYS A 311 5.88 22.16 3.33
N THR A 312 6.31 20.99 2.89
CA THR A 312 7.64 20.76 2.31
C THR A 312 7.84 21.58 1.03
N ILE A 313 6.82 21.64 0.17
CA ILE A 313 6.84 22.47 -1.04
C ILE A 313 6.97 23.94 -0.69
N LEU A 314 6.20 24.45 0.27
CA LEU A 314 6.25 25.86 0.70
C LEU A 314 7.61 26.23 1.30
N LEU A 315 8.16 25.37 2.16
CA LEU A 315 9.50 25.55 2.72
C LEU A 315 10.56 25.59 1.60
N PHE A 316 10.45 24.65 0.67
CA PHE A 316 11.35 24.61 -0.48
C PHE A 316 11.26 25.89 -1.31
N LEU A 317 10.07 26.38 -1.63
CA LEU A 317 9.84 27.62 -2.37
C LEU A 317 10.37 28.87 -1.64
N HIS A 318 10.25 28.91 -0.33
CA HIS A 318 10.78 30.00 0.48
C HIS A 318 12.31 30.15 0.33
N TYR A 319 13.02 29.03 0.22
CA TYR A 319 14.48 29.02 -0.01
C TYR A 319 14.88 29.26 -1.48
N TYR A 320 13.96 29.09 -2.45
CA TYR A 320 14.27 29.06 -3.88
C TYR A 320 13.34 29.96 -4.70
N TYR A 321 13.38 31.24 -4.52
CA TYR A 321 12.45 32.30 -4.98
C TYR A 321 12.25 32.46 -6.50
N HIS A 322 12.76 31.61 -7.40
CA HIS A 322 12.75 31.87 -8.85
C HIS A 322 12.25 30.68 -9.70
N PHE A 323 11.10 30.10 -9.39
CA PHE A 323 10.63 28.91 -10.14
C PHE A 323 9.29 29.04 -10.84
N HIS A 324 9.26 28.60 -12.12
CA HIS A 324 8.02 28.30 -12.84
C HIS A 324 7.49 26.93 -12.42
N TRP A 325 6.26 26.88 -11.91
CA TRP A 325 5.59 25.68 -11.47
C TRP A 325 5.02 24.88 -12.65
N PHE A 326 5.39 23.61 -12.75
CA PHE A 326 4.63 22.61 -13.48
C PHE A 326 4.06 21.59 -12.49
N ARG A 327 2.74 21.64 -12.26
CA ARG A 327 2.03 20.67 -11.47
C ARG A 327 1.71 19.47 -12.36
N LEU A 328 2.44 18.36 -12.21
CA LEU A 328 2.08 17.07 -12.77
C LEU A 328 1.14 16.33 -11.80
N SER A 329 0.17 17.03 -11.21
CA SER A 329 -0.88 16.39 -10.45
C SER A 329 -2.12 16.33 -11.33
N HIS A 330 -2.58 15.16 -11.67
CA HIS A 330 -4.01 15.02 -11.90
C HIS A 330 -4.70 15.35 -10.57
N HIS A 331 -5.52 16.38 -10.60
CA HIS A 331 -6.49 16.60 -9.56
C HIS A 331 -7.35 15.32 -9.44
N PRO A 332 -7.51 14.75 -8.26
CA PRO A 332 -8.80 14.19 -7.97
C PRO A 332 -9.73 15.40 -7.95
N GLN A 333 -10.48 15.60 -9.01
CA GLN A 333 -11.62 16.49 -8.92
C GLN A 333 -12.56 15.87 -7.90
N HIS A 334 -12.69 16.62 -6.82
CA HIS A 334 -13.69 16.51 -5.79
C HIS A 334 -13.55 15.29 -4.86
N LEU A 335 -13.17 15.66 -3.69
CA LEU A 335 -13.73 15.19 -2.41
C LEU A 335 -15.08 14.49 -2.52
#